data_1b20aad3897d52409c736065235b6a8c
#
_entry.id   1b20aad3897d52409c736065235b6a8c
#
_cell.length_a   1.000
_cell.length_b   1.000
_cell.length_c   1.000
_cell.angle_alpha   90.00
_cell.angle_beta   90.00
_cell.angle_gamma   90.00
#
_symmetry.space_group_name_H-M   'P 1'
#
loop_
_entity.id
_entity.type
_entity.pdbx_description
1 polymer ?
#
loop_
_entity_poly.entity_id
_entity_poly.type
_entity_poly.pdbx_seq_one_letter_code
_entity_poly.pdbx_strand_id
1 'polypeptide(L)'
;MREAIKLPIALTEELLNHAELVAGVFLQAMYTSIGEKLLEELAESDLTYSQMQALRYLNTHKRVTVGDLAEGLNISYPSATNMVHRLEKKSLIRRVANPRDRRQVGLALTDAGREMIQRVDQERRQRFATVLAHMGQAERHAFINGLSAFIRAGVESGTLKAMDVCLQCGLSADPNCPLVEMHAVEECR
;
A
#
# COMPACT_ATOMS: atom_id res chain seq x y z
N MET A 1 22.07 23.78 9.58
CA MET A 1 22.14 24.45 8.27
C MET A 1 21.73 23.40 7.25
N ARG A 2 20.56 23.55 6.63
CA ARG A 2 20.15 22.63 5.54
C ARG A 2 20.91 23.05 4.30
N GLU A 3 21.71 22.17 3.72
CA GLU A 3 22.29 22.40 2.40
C GLU A 3 21.17 22.61 1.40
N ALA A 4 21.25 23.71 0.65
CA ALA A 4 20.32 23.98 -0.42
C ALA A 4 20.47 22.87 -1.49
N ILE A 5 19.38 22.19 -1.80
CA ILE A 5 19.30 21.19 -2.86
C ILE A 5 19.68 21.92 -4.17
N LYS A 6 20.81 21.55 -4.77
CA LYS A 6 21.14 22.03 -6.13
C LYS A 6 20.19 21.35 -7.12
N LEU A 7 19.14 22.06 -7.51
CA LEU A 7 18.19 21.60 -8.51
C LEU A 7 18.86 21.51 -9.88
N PRO A 8 18.56 20.48 -10.71
CA PRO A 8 18.97 20.43 -12.11
C PRO A 8 18.46 21.66 -12.88
N ILE A 9 19.20 22.07 -13.90
CA ILE A 9 18.96 23.32 -14.68
C ILE A 9 17.52 23.47 -15.24
N ALA A 10 16.77 22.38 -15.36
CA ALA A 10 15.38 22.36 -15.88
C ALA A 10 14.29 22.36 -14.81
N LEU A 11 14.62 22.30 -13.51
CA LEU A 11 13.65 22.25 -12.43
C LEU A 11 13.58 23.65 -11.77
N THR A 12 12.52 24.41 -12.10
CA THR A 12 12.28 25.71 -11.48
C THR A 12 11.59 25.54 -10.13
N GLU A 13 11.79 26.50 -9.23
CA GLU A 13 11.12 26.50 -7.92
C GLU A 13 9.58 26.55 -8.05
N GLU A 14 9.08 27.28 -9.05
CA GLU A 14 7.64 27.34 -9.37
C GLU A 14 7.10 25.97 -9.77
N LEU A 15 7.81 25.22 -10.63
CA LEU A 15 7.43 23.89 -11.04
C LEU A 15 7.46 22.91 -9.84
N LEU A 16 8.48 23.00 -8.98
CA LEU A 16 8.58 22.18 -7.78
C LEU A 16 7.40 22.44 -6.82
N ASN A 17 7.12 23.69 -6.50
CA ASN A 17 6.02 24.08 -5.62
C ASN A 17 4.67 23.59 -6.17
N HIS A 18 4.45 23.72 -7.48
CA HIS A 18 3.22 23.23 -8.11
C HIS A 18 3.13 21.69 -8.06
N ALA A 19 4.23 21.00 -8.32
CA ALA A 19 4.27 19.54 -8.27
C ALA A 19 3.99 19.01 -6.85
N GLU A 20 4.60 19.61 -5.82
CA GLU A 20 4.35 19.28 -4.42
C GLU A 20 2.90 19.51 -4.02
N LEU A 21 2.32 20.66 -4.42
CA LEU A 21 0.91 20.97 -4.15
C LEU A 21 -0.02 19.92 -4.76
N VAL A 22 0.14 19.64 -6.07
CA VAL A 22 -0.72 18.69 -6.78
C VAL A 22 -0.55 17.26 -6.22
N ALA A 23 0.68 16.85 -5.95
CA ALA A 23 0.96 15.56 -5.32
C ALA A 23 0.34 15.46 -3.92
N GLY A 24 0.44 16.51 -3.12
CA GLY A 24 -0.17 16.57 -1.78
C GLY A 24 -1.69 16.45 -1.83
N VAL A 25 -2.35 17.19 -2.73
CA VAL A 25 -3.80 17.11 -2.95
C VAL A 25 -4.20 15.72 -3.42
N PHE A 26 -3.44 15.15 -4.36
CA PHE A 26 -3.68 13.79 -4.85
C PHE A 26 -3.58 12.75 -3.73
N LEU A 27 -2.52 12.77 -2.94
CA LEU A 27 -2.33 11.86 -1.80
C LEU A 27 -3.48 11.99 -0.79
N GLN A 28 -3.87 13.21 -0.45
CA GLN A 28 -4.96 13.47 0.47
C GLN A 28 -6.30 12.97 -0.09
N ALA A 29 -6.60 13.24 -1.35
CA ALA A 29 -7.82 12.78 -2.01
C ALA A 29 -7.89 11.25 -2.08
N MET A 30 -6.77 10.60 -2.39
CA MET A 30 -6.68 9.14 -2.42
C MET A 30 -6.88 8.53 -1.02
N TYR A 31 -6.22 9.10 -0.01
CA TYR A 31 -6.35 8.62 1.36
C TYR A 31 -7.77 8.78 1.89
N THR A 32 -8.35 9.98 1.81
CA THR A 32 -9.65 10.28 2.39
C THR A 32 -10.81 9.64 1.62
N SER A 33 -10.84 9.76 0.29
CA SER A 33 -12.01 9.39 -0.51
C SER A 33 -12.00 7.93 -0.99
N ILE A 34 -10.81 7.36 -1.22
CA ILE A 34 -10.64 6.00 -1.77
C ILE A 34 -10.08 5.05 -0.70
N GLY A 35 -9.39 5.57 0.32
CA GLY A 35 -8.86 4.77 1.43
C GLY A 35 -9.83 4.70 2.61
N GLU A 36 -9.88 5.76 3.39
CA GLU A 36 -10.55 5.79 4.70
C GLU A 36 -12.08 5.77 4.56
N LYS A 37 -12.65 6.69 3.79
CA LYS A 37 -14.10 6.79 3.59
C LYS A 37 -14.70 5.54 2.95
N LEU A 38 -13.96 4.90 2.06
CA LEU A 38 -14.37 3.61 1.49
C LEU A 38 -14.53 2.53 2.57
N LEU A 39 -13.60 2.48 3.52
CA LEU A 39 -13.68 1.52 4.62
C LEU A 39 -14.84 1.81 5.56
N GLU A 40 -15.11 3.09 5.87
CA GLU A 40 -16.26 3.50 6.67
C GLU A 40 -17.58 3.09 6.02
N GLU A 41 -17.71 3.26 4.72
CA GLU A 41 -18.93 2.93 3.97
C GLU A 41 -19.15 1.42 3.79
N LEU A 42 -18.07 0.65 3.64
CA LEU A 42 -18.16 -0.81 3.50
C LEU A 42 -18.21 -1.55 4.83
N ALA A 43 -17.83 -0.87 5.90
CA ALA A 43 -17.62 -1.50 7.18
C ALA A 43 -18.91 -1.58 7.99
N GLU A 44 -19.61 -2.68 7.88
CA GLU A 44 -20.34 -3.30 9.00
C GLU A 44 -19.39 -3.59 10.20
N SER A 45 -18.08 -3.45 10.00
CA SER A 45 -17.02 -3.69 10.98
C SER A 45 -16.05 -2.52 11.00
N ASP A 46 -15.97 -1.70 12.05
CA ASP A 46 -14.99 -0.61 12.30
C ASP A 46 -13.55 -0.90 11.83
N LEU A 47 -13.35 -1.20 10.54
CA LEU A 47 -12.07 -1.58 9.98
C LEU A 47 -11.28 -0.33 9.61
N THR A 48 -10.15 -0.12 10.28
CA THR A 48 -9.27 1.02 9.97
C THR A 48 -8.41 0.74 8.74
N TYR A 49 -7.91 1.82 8.12
CA TYR A 49 -6.97 1.71 7.00
C TYR A 49 -5.74 0.87 7.35
N SER A 50 -5.15 1.07 8.53
CA SER A 50 -4.00 0.27 9.00
C SER A 50 -4.33 -1.22 9.18
N GLN A 51 -5.55 -1.54 9.62
CA GLN A 51 -6.00 -2.93 9.71
C GLN A 51 -6.18 -3.56 8.33
N MET A 52 -6.67 -2.80 7.34
CA MET A 52 -6.74 -3.26 5.97
C MET A 52 -5.34 -3.51 5.38
N GLN A 53 -4.38 -2.64 5.68
CA GLN A 53 -2.98 -2.88 5.28
C GLN A 53 -2.42 -4.18 5.87
N ALA A 54 -2.73 -4.47 7.14
CA ALA A 54 -2.34 -5.73 7.76
C ALA A 54 -2.97 -6.96 7.07
N LEU A 55 -4.24 -6.88 6.70
CA LEU A 55 -4.91 -7.97 5.94
C LEU A 55 -4.24 -8.16 4.57
N ARG A 56 -3.92 -7.08 3.85
CA ARG A 56 -3.23 -7.16 2.56
C ARG A 56 -1.84 -7.75 2.70
N TYR A 57 -1.10 -7.35 3.71
CA TYR A 57 0.21 -7.94 4.01
C TYR A 57 0.12 -9.46 4.21
N LEU A 58 -0.87 -9.91 5.00
CA LEU A 58 -1.13 -11.34 5.19
C LEU A 58 -1.61 -12.07 3.93
N ASN A 59 -2.21 -11.36 2.99
CA ASN A 59 -2.67 -11.93 1.73
C ASN A 59 -1.52 -12.18 0.74
N THR A 60 -0.52 -11.32 0.77
CA THR A 60 0.62 -11.37 -0.16
C THR A 60 1.81 -12.16 0.37
N HIS A 61 1.97 -12.24 1.69
CA HIS A 61 3.09 -12.91 2.32
C HIS A 61 2.68 -14.23 2.96
N LYS A 62 3.53 -15.26 2.82
CA LYS A 62 3.30 -16.58 3.41
C LYS A 62 3.98 -16.69 4.78
N ARG A 63 3.32 -17.34 5.74
CA ARG A 63 3.90 -17.66 7.06
C ARG A 63 4.30 -16.46 7.89
N VAL A 64 3.48 -15.44 7.87
CA VAL A 64 3.68 -14.19 8.61
C VAL A 64 3.52 -14.42 10.11
N THR A 65 4.50 -14.00 10.89
CA THR A 65 4.41 -13.88 12.36
C THR A 65 4.00 -12.46 12.77
N VAL A 66 3.76 -12.22 14.05
CA VAL A 66 3.52 -10.85 14.56
C VAL A 66 4.76 -9.96 14.35
N GLY A 67 5.97 -10.53 14.45
CA GLY A 67 7.21 -9.82 14.19
C GLY A 67 7.34 -9.38 12.75
N ASP A 68 7.09 -10.29 11.79
CA ASP A 68 7.12 -9.98 10.35
C ASP A 68 6.07 -8.91 9.99
N LEU A 69 4.90 -8.97 10.62
CA LEU A 69 3.85 -7.97 10.43
C LEU A 69 4.28 -6.59 10.98
N ALA A 70 4.95 -6.56 12.14
CA ALA A 70 5.47 -5.33 12.72
C ALA A 70 6.51 -4.67 11.81
N GLU A 71 7.46 -5.47 11.30
CA GLU A 71 8.49 -5.02 10.38
C GLU A 71 7.89 -4.54 9.04
N GLY A 72 7.05 -5.37 8.42
CA GLY A 72 6.44 -5.07 7.12
C GLY A 72 5.54 -3.84 7.11
N LEU A 73 4.90 -3.53 8.24
CA LEU A 73 4.07 -2.33 8.39
C LEU A 73 4.83 -1.14 9.02
N ASN A 74 6.09 -1.32 9.36
CA ASN A 74 6.92 -0.34 10.05
C ASN A 74 6.26 0.20 11.34
N ILE A 75 5.76 -0.71 12.18
CA ILE A 75 5.13 -0.41 13.47
C ILE A 75 5.80 -1.17 14.60
N SER A 76 5.60 -0.74 15.84
CA SER A 76 6.14 -1.44 16.99
C SER A 76 5.49 -2.82 17.20
N TYR A 77 6.24 -3.78 17.75
CA TYR A 77 5.73 -5.11 18.08
C TYR A 77 4.46 -5.07 18.98
N PRO A 78 4.38 -4.23 20.03
CA PRO A 78 3.13 -4.07 20.78
C PRO A 78 1.95 -3.58 19.94
N SER A 79 2.19 -2.65 19.00
CA SER A 79 1.15 -2.15 18.08
C SER A 79 0.66 -3.26 17.15
N ALA A 80 1.58 -4.05 16.60
CA ALA A 80 1.23 -5.22 15.77
C ALA A 80 0.44 -6.26 16.56
N THR A 81 0.84 -6.54 17.80
CA THR A 81 0.13 -7.46 18.69
C THR A 81 -1.30 -7.00 18.95
N ASN A 82 -1.50 -5.73 19.27
CA ASN A 82 -2.83 -5.15 19.46
C ASN A 82 -3.69 -5.18 18.19
N MET A 83 -3.07 -4.90 17.05
CA MET A 83 -3.73 -4.98 15.75
C MET A 83 -4.19 -6.41 15.43
N VAL A 84 -3.31 -7.40 15.63
CA VAL A 84 -3.62 -8.82 15.47
C VAL A 84 -4.79 -9.22 16.36
N HIS A 85 -4.76 -8.85 17.64
CA HIS A 85 -5.86 -9.16 18.56
C HIS A 85 -7.20 -8.58 18.09
N ARG A 86 -7.22 -7.33 17.59
CA ARG A 86 -8.43 -6.70 17.03
C ARG A 86 -8.93 -7.42 15.78
N LEU A 87 -8.04 -7.83 14.89
CA LEU A 87 -8.38 -8.56 13.68
C LEU A 87 -8.87 -9.99 13.97
N GLU A 88 -8.29 -10.67 14.97
CA GLU A 88 -8.80 -11.96 15.47
C GLU A 88 -10.20 -11.82 16.05
N LYS A 89 -10.45 -10.78 16.88
CA LYS A 89 -11.77 -10.50 17.44
C LYS A 89 -12.84 -10.24 16.37
N LYS A 90 -12.43 -9.67 15.24
CA LYS A 90 -13.29 -9.47 14.04
C LYS A 90 -13.40 -10.74 13.18
N SER A 91 -12.76 -11.84 13.56
CA SER A 91 -12.72 -13.09 12.82
C SER A 91 -12.14 -12.97 11.40
N LEU A 92 -11.31 -11.95 11.14
CA LEU A 92 -10.69 -11.71 9.83
C LEU A 92 -9.37 -12.46 9.67
N ILE A 93 -8.70 -12.78 10.78
CA ILE A 93 -7.48 -13.57 10.82
C ILE A 93 -7.57 -14.62 11.90
N ARG A 94 -6.69 -15.61 11.82
CA ARG A 94 -6.52 -16.66 12.84
C ARG A 94 -5.05 -16.98 13.06
N ARG A 95 -4.72 -17.44 14.24
CA ARG A 95 -3.40 -18.00 14.54
C ARG A 95 -3.30 -19.42 13.99
N VAL A 96 -2.14 -19.76 13.43
CA VAL A 96 -1.85 -21.08 12.90
C VAL A 96 -0.53 -21.58 13.48
N ALA A 97 -0.50 -22.84 13.90
CA ALA A 97 0.74 -23.45 14.36
C ALA A 97 1.72 -23.57 13.18
N ASN A 98 2.99 -23.24 13.42
CA ASN A 98 4.03 -23.51 12.44
C ASN A 98 4.34 -25.04 12.47
N PRO A 99 4.15 -25.78 11.36
CA PRO A 99 4.40 -27.23 11.35
C PRO A 99 5.87 -27.60 11.61
N ARG A 100 6.80 -26.68 11.33
CA ARG A 100 8.24 -26.90 11.47
C ARG A 100 8.79 -26.43 12.83
N ASP A 101 8.13 -25.47 13.47
CA ASP A 101 8.51 -24.95 14.79
C ASP A 101 7.26 -24.59 15.59
N ARG A 102 6.88 -25.46 16.51
CA ARG A 102 5.70 -25.29 17.39
C ARG A 102 5.80 -24.07 18.34
N ARG A 103 6.98 -23.46 18.45
CA ARG A 103 7.18 -22.26 19.26
C ARG A 103 6.79 -20.98 18.49
N GLN A 104 6.73 -21.06 17.15
CA GLN A 104 6.33 -19.95 16.32
C GLN A 104 4.86 -20.07 15.93
N VAL A 105 4.10 -19.04 16.21
CA VAL A 105 2.70 -18.93 15.84
C VAL A 105 2.60 -18.00 14.63
N GLY A 106 2.17 -18.56 13.51
CA GLY A 106 1.88 -17.80 12.31
C GLY A 106 0.50 -17.17 12.33
N LEU A 107 0.29 -16.22 11.44
CA LEU A 107 -0.98 -15.57 11.18
C LEU A 107 -1.49 -15.98 9.80
N ALA A 108 -2.78 -16.17 9.67
CA ALA A 108 -3.43 -16.47 8.38
C ALA A 108 -4.78 -15.77 8.30
N LEU A 109 -5.14 -15.36 7.08
CA LEU A 109 -6.49 -14.88 6.80
C LEU A 109 -7.51 -15.99 7.00
N THR A 110 -8.69 -15.62 7.47
CA THR A 110 -9.91 -16.43 7.37
C THR A 110 -10.55 -16.24 6.00
N ASP A 111 -11.61 -16.98 5.69
CA ASP A 111 -12.40 -16.75 4.48
C ASP A 111 -13.04 -15.36 4.52
N ALA A 112 -13.59 -14.95 5.67
CA ALA A 112 -14.12 -13.60 5.88
C ALA A 112 -13.06 -12.51 5.66
N GLY A 113 -11.79 -12.74 6.08
CA GLY A 113 -10.70 -11.82 5.81
C GLY A 113 -10.37 -11.69 4.33
N ARG A 114 -10.40 -12.78 3.59
CA ARG A 114 -10.20 -12.78 2.13
C ARG A 114 -11.34 -12.08 1.39
N GLU A 115 -12.57 -12.37 1.76
CA GLU A 115 -13.77 -11.72 1.20
C GLU A 115 -13.76 -10.21 1.46
N MET A 116 -13.35 -9.79 2.67
CA MET A 116 -13.23 -8.37 3.00
C MET A 116 -12.22 -7.66 2.09
N ILE A 117 -11.03 -8.24 1.86
CA ILE A 117 -10.04 -7.69 0.93
C ILE A 117 -10.63 -7.56 -0.47
N GLN A 118 -11.29 -8.62 -0.97
CA GLN A 118 -11.88 -8.61 -2.31
C GLN A 118 -12.96 -7.54 -2.47
N ARG A 119 -13.85 -7.37 -1.48
CA ARG A 119 -14.88 -6.31 -1.49
C ARG A 119 -14.26 -4.92 -1.52
N VAL A 120 -13.28 -4.66 -0.68
CA VAL A 120 -12.59 -3.37 -0.63
C VAL A 120 -11.84 -3.09 -1.94
N ASP A 121 -11.15 -4.08 -2.49
CA ASP A 121 -10.42 -3.91 -3.74
C ASP A 121 -11.34 -3.70 -4.94
N GLN A 122 -12.48 -4.38 -4.99
CA GLN A 122 -13.49 -4.20 -6.02
C GLN A 122 -14.07 -2.78 -5.99
N GLU A 123 -14.47 -2.30 -4.82
CA GLU A 123 -15.04 -0.96 -4.67
C GLU A 123 -13.99 0.13 -4.94
N ARG A 124 -12.77 -0.05 -4.48
CA ARG A 124 -11.65 0.85 -4.80
C ARG A 124 -11.44 0.92 -6.32
N ARG A 125 -11.44 -0.23 -6.99
CA ARG A 125 -11.31 -0.29 -8.45
C ARG A 125 -12.45 0.44 -9.16
N GLN A 126 -13.68 0.30 -8.66
CA GLN A 126 -14.84 0.98 -9.22
C GLN A 126 -14.73 2.50 -9.10
N ARG A 127 -14.33 3.01 -7.93
CA ARG A 127 -14.10 4.46 -7.72
C ARG A 127 -13.00 4.99 -8.63
N PHE A 128 -11.90 4.26 -8.74
CA PHE A 128 -10.82 4.61 -9.67
C PHE A 128 -11.30 4.65 -11.11
N ALA A 129 -12.05 3.63 -11.55
CA ALA A 129 -12.62 3.56 -12.89
C ALA A 129 -13.55 4.75 -13.17
N THR A 130 -14.37 5.14 -12.19
CA THR A 130 -15.27 6.30 -12.32
C THR A 130 -14.47 7.60 -12.56
N VAL A 131 -13.41 7.83 -11.77
CA VAL A 131 -12.56 9.03 -11.98
C VAL A 131 -11.89 8.98 -13.35
N LEU A 132 -11.26 7.87 -13.71
CA LEU A 132 -10.57 7.72 -15.00
C LEU A 132 -11.53 7.85 -16.20
N ALA A 133 -12.80 7.45 -16.04
CA ALA A 133 -13.79 7.60 -17.10
C ALA A 133 -14.11 9.06 -17.43
N HIS A 134 -13.97 9.98 -16.46
CA HIS A 134 -14.15 11.42 -16.65
C HIS A 134 -12.93 12.15 -17.24
N MET A 135 -11.79 11.44 -17.36
CA MET A 135 -10.59 11.98 -18.00
C MET A 135 -10.59 11.65 -19.49
N GLY A 136 -10.03 12.56 -20.29
CA GLY A 136 -9.72 12.29 -21.69
C GLY A 136 -8.68 11.18 -21.87
N GLN A 137 -8.65 10.53 -23.04
CA GLN A 137 -7.72 9.44 -23.29
C GLN A 137 -6.26 9.85 -23.10
N ALA A 138 -5.88 11.02 -23.60
CA ALA A 138 -4.52 11.57 -23.47
C ALA A 138 -4.15 11.82 -22.00
N GLU A 139 -5.11 12.37 -21.22
CA GLU A 139 -4.90 12.65 -19.79
C GLU A 139 -4.72 11.37 -18.97
N ARG A 140 -5.49 10.32 -19.26
CA ARG A 140 -5.33 9.00 -18.63
C ARG A 140 -3.93 8.43 -18.83
N HIS A 141 -3.44 8.47 -20.08
CA HIS A 141 -2.10 8.00 -20.39
C HIS A 141 -1.03 8.88 -19.74
N ALA A 142 -1.18 10.20 -19.77
CA ALA A 142 -0.25 11.12 -19.12
C ALA A 142 -0.19 10.89 -17.60
N PHE A 143 -1.33 10.67 -16.95
CA PHE A 143 -1.44 10.36 -15.53
C PHE A 143 -0.71 9.06 -15.17
N ILE A 144 -1.00 7.96 -15.88
CA ILE A 144 -0.37 6.66 -15.60
C ILE A 144 1.14 6.72 -15.84
N ASN A 145 1.54 7.30 -16.97
CA ASN A 145 2.95 7.44 -17.34
C ASN A 145 3.71 8.36 -16.37
N GLY A 146 3.09 9.47 -15.95
CA GLY A 146 3.67 10.40 -14.98
C GLY A 146 3.89 9.77 -13.62
N LEU A 147 2.89 9.05 -13.07
CA LEU A 147 3.03 8.34 -11.82
C LEU A 147 4.11 7.24 -11.89
N SER A 148 4.12 6.45 -12.98
CA SER A 148 5.11 5.41 -13.18
C SER A 148 6.52 5.99 -13.30
N ALA A 149 6.68 7.10 -14.02
CA ALA A 149 7.95 7.79 -14.16
C ALA A 149 8.45 8.36 -12.82
N PHE A 150 7.56 8.95 -12.03
CA PHE A 150 7.89 9.47 -10.70
C PHE A 150 8.40 8.37 -9.76
N ILE A 151 7.71 7.22 -9.73
CA ILE A 151 8.10 6.07 -8.91
C ILE A 151 9.48 5.56 -9.35
N ARG A 152 9.70 5.36 -10.65
CA ARG A 152 11.02 4.93 -11.17
C ARG A 152 12.13 5.90 -10.81
N ALA A 153 11.95 7.18 -11.08
CA ALA A 153 12.93 8.21 -10.75
C ALA A 153 13.23 8.28 -9.25
N GLY A 154 12.21 8.11 -8.41
CA GLY A 154 12.37 8.08 -6.96
C GLY A 154 13.23 6.91 -6.48
N VAL A 155 13.07 5.73 -7.08
CA VAL A 155 13.90 4.56 -6.77
C VAL A 155 15.32 4.72 -7.32
N GLU A 156 15.47 5.18 -8.56
CA GLU A 156 16.77 5.43 -9.19
C GLU A 156 17.60 6.48 -8.44
N SER A 157 16.95 7.51 -7.93
CA SER A 157 17.61 8.53 -7.10
C SER A 157 17.91 8.09 -5.66
N GLY A 158 17.43 6.92 -5.24
CA GLY A 158 17.53 6.45 -3.87
C GLY A 158 16.60 7.18 -2.88
N THR A 159 15.73 8.07 -3.36
CA THR A 159 14.76 8.79 -2.51
C THR A 159 13.63 7.87 -2.04
N LEU A 160 13.21 6.93 -2.90
CA LEU A 160 12.25 5.89 -2.57
C LEU A 160 12.99 4.54 -2.44
N LYS A 161 12.71 3.84 -1.35
CA LYS A 161 13.16 2.47 -1.18
C LYS A 161 12.08 1.52 -1.70
N ALA A 162 12.37 0.83 -2.79
CA ALA A 162 11.43 -0.07 -3.45
C ALA A 162 10.82 -1.11 -2.49
N MET A 163 11.65 -1.69 -1.60
CA MET A 163 11.19 -2.67 -0.60
C MET A 163 10.18 -2.08 0.38
N ASP A 164 10.42 -0.87 0.90
CA ASP A 164 9.50 -0.23 1.84
C ASP A 164 8.13 0.02 1.19
N VAL A 165 8.12 0.45 -0.08
CA VAL A 165 6.88 0.66 -0.84
C VAL A 165 6.19 -0.67 -1.12
N CYS A 166 6.94 -1.69 -1.54
CA CYS A 166 6.41 -3.00 -1.91
C CYS A 166 5.81 -3.74 -0.70
N LEU A 167 6.49 -3.74 0.45
CA LEU A 167 6.01 -4.37 1.68
C LEU A 167 4.67 -3.77 2.15
N GLN A 168 4.46 -2.47 1.98
CA GLN A 168 3.25 -1.79 2.40
C GLN A 168 2.14 -1.77 1.34
N CYS A 169 2.49 -1.97 0.06
CA CYS A 169 1.55 -1.91 -1.06
C CYS A 169 0.46 -2.98 -0.95
N GLY A 170 0.82 -4.21 -0.57
CA GLY A 170 -0.12 -5.32 -0.41
C GLY A 170 -0.87 -5.70 -1.68
N LEU A 171 -0.44 -5.20 -2.83
CA LEU A 171 -0.94 -5.60 -4.14
C LEU A 171 -0.13 -6.80 -4.60
N SER A 172 -0.80 -7.81 -5.17
CA SER A 172 -0.12 -8.95 -5.77
C SER A 172 0.83 -8.50 -6.88
N ALA A 173 1.90 -9.25 -7.11
CA ALA A 173 2.86 -8.97 -8.17
C ALA A 173 2.15 -8.87 -9.53
N ASP A 174 2.01 -7.66 -10.04
CA ASP A 174 1.50 -7.36 -11.39
C ASP A 174 2.71 -7.11 -12.29
N PRO A 175 2.81 -7.74 -13.47
CA PRO A 175 3.92 -7.50 -14.40
C PRO A 175 4.03 -6.03 -14.85
N ASN A 176 2.94 -5.27 -14.78
CA ASN A 176 2.92 -3.84 -15.11
C ASN A 176 3.31 -2.94 -13.92
N CYS A 177 3.67 -3.51 -12.77
CA CYS A 177 4.10 -2.72 -11.62
C CYS A 177 5.46 -2.06 -11.94
N PRO A 178 5.59 -0.74 -11.79
CA PRO A 178 6.85 -0.04 -12.10
C PRO A 178 8.04 -0.51 -11.26
N LEU A 179 7.81 -1.09 -10.08
CA LEU A 179 8.85 -1.66 -9.23
C LEU A 179 9.30 -3.05 -9.69
N VAL A 180 8.39 -3.83 -10.28
CA VAL A 180 8.69 -5.16 -10.85
C VAL A 180 9.47 -5.01 -12.15
N GLU A 181 9.08 -4.08 -13.02
CA GLU A 181 9.81 -3.76 -14.26
C GLU A 181 11.28 -3.37 -14.02
N MET A 182 11.57 -2.72 -12.89
CA MET A 182 12.91 -2.30 -12.51
C MET A 182 13.77 -3.42 -11.90
N HIS A 183 13.26 -4.65 -11.77
CA HIS A 183 13.88 -5.74 -10.99
C HIS A 183 14.28 -5.32 -9.56
N ALA A 184 13.67 -4.25 -9.06
CA ALA A 184 13.99 -3.69 -7.75
C ALA A 184 13.41 -4.53 -6.59
N VAL A 185 12.60 -5.56 -6.90
CA VAL A 185 11.93 -6.42 -5.93
C VAL A 185 11.93 -7.86 -6.44
N GLU A 186 12.92 -8.65 -6.04
CA GLU A 186 12.97 -10.09 -6.35
C GLU A 186 11.97 -10.92 -5.52
N GLU A 187 11.46 -10.39 -4.40
CA GLU A 187 10.68 -11.11 -3.39
C GLU A 187 9.17 -10.85 -3.41
N CYS A 188 8.64 -10.11 -4.35
CA CYS A 188 7.19 -9.92 -4.53
C CYS A 188 6.48 -11.16 -5.13
N ARG A 189 7.04 -12.36 -4.94
CA ARG A 189 6.51 -13.63 -5.44
C ARG A 189 5.89 -14.51 -4.36
#